data_868c2b630209ca3ccdc5c50d88d7215e
#
_entry.id   868c2b630209ca3ccdc5c50d88d7215e
#
_cell.length_a   1.000
_cell.length_b   1.000
_cell.length_c   1.000
_cell.angle_alpha   90.00
_cell.angle_beta   90.00
_cell.angle_gamma   90.00
#
_symmetry.space_group_name_H-M   'P 1'
#
loop_
_entity.id
_entity.type
_entity.pdbx_description
1 polymer ?
#
loop_
_entity_poly.entity_id
_entity_poly.type
_entity_poly.pdbx_seq_one_letter_code
_entity_poly.pdbx_strand_id
1 'polypeptide(L)'
;MSRTTRQTRTSLPRVVARKPRRGDVHPLTPAAIRQILAALPVEQLHGLRRIELRARVDDVGDPFALYRREEQDILLYSLPPDEWWMSSLDRACARELRRAGARIVRHRHGVSIHFAGGGMDLFMRDVLAHEIGHHVRNQVARYPRTARTADEEAVADLHARRTRVRLRDDA
;
A
#
# COMPACT_ATOMS: atom_id res chain seq x y z
N MET A 1 -14.08 33.09 29.94
CA MET A 1 -13.35 33.09 28.63
C MET A 1 -13.31 31.67 28.09
N SER A 2 -14.28 31.31 27.24
CA SER A 2 -14.37 29.96 26.64
C SER A 2 -13.41 29.85 25.46
N ARG A 3 -12.39 28.99 25.58
CA ARG A 3 -11.54 28.61 24.45
C ARG A 3 -12.34 27.68 23.54
N THR A 4 -12.82 28.19 22.43
CA THR A 4 -13.40 27.40 21.34
C THR A 4 -12.28 26.55 20.74
N THR A 5 -12.26 25.28 21.09
CA THR A 5 -11.37 24.28 20.49
C THR A 5 -11.78 24.16 19.02
N ARG A 6 -10.99 24.74 18.14
CA ARG A 6 -11.15 24.63 16.68
C ARG A 6 -10.92 23.16 16.32
N GLN A 7 -12.00 22.39 16.19
CA GLN A 7 -11.98 21.03 15.65
C GLN A 7 -11.45 21.13 14.22
N THR A 8 -10.19 20.83 14.03
CA THR A 8 -9.58 20.66 12.72
C THR A 8 -10.30 19.50 12.05
N ARG A 9 -11.19 19.78 11.09
CA ARG A 9 -11.78 18.77 10.20
C ARG A 9 -10.61 18.06 9.51
N THR A 10 -10.28 16.88 9.97
CA THR A 10 -9.30 16.02 9.32
C THR A 10 -9.95 15.54 8.02
N SER A 11 -9.60 16.16 6.89
CA SER A 11 -10.05 15.69 5.59
C SER A 11 -9.30 14.41 5.22
N LEU A 12 -9.99 13.46 4.59
CA LEU A 12 -9.35 12.28 4.03
C LEU A 12 -8.24 12.67 3.03
N PRO A 13 -7.18 11.87 2.92
CA PRO A 13 -6.11 12.08 1.94
C PRO A 13 -6.68 12.21 0.53
N ARG A 14 -6.11 13.10 -0.27
CA ARG A 14 -6.49 13.25 -1.68
C ARG A 14 -6.08 12.01 -2.47
N VAL A 15 -7.00 11.38 -3.19
CA VAL A 15 -6.71 10.27 -4.09
C VAL A 15 -6.59 10.80 -5.53
N VAL A 16 -5.42 10.60 -6.14
CA VAL A 16 -5.10 11.04 -7.51
C VAL A 16 -4.76 9.82 -8.35
N ALA A 17 -5.35 9.70 -9.53
CA ALA A 17 -5.01 8.65 -10.50
C ALA A 17 -4.29 9.26 -11.70
N ARG A 18 -3.12 8.73 -12.01
CA ARG A 18 -2.41 8.96 -13.27
C ARG A 18 -2.70 7.79 -14.21
N LYS A 19 -2.48 8.00 -15.49
CA LYS A 19 -2.60 6.92 -16.47
C LYS A 19 -1.62 5.80 -16.14
N PRO A 20 -2.05 4.53 -16.12
CA PRO A 20 -1.13 3.41 -15.96
C PRO A 20 -0.18 3.31 -17.16
N ARG A 21 0.87 2.56 -17.04
CA ARG A 21 1.73 2.19 -18.16
C ARG A 21 0.89 1.45 -19.22
N ARG A 22 1.29 1.56 -20.48
CA ARG A 22 0.63 0.79 -21.57
C ARG A 22 0.72 -0.71 -21.28
N GLY A 23 -0.43 -1.38 -21.25
CA GLY A 23 -0.55 -2.80 -20.92
C GLY A 23 -0.70 -3.11 -19.43
N ASP A 24 -0.52 -2.14 -18.54
CA ASP A 24 -0.75 -2.29 -17.10
C ASP A 24 -2.15 -1.81 -16.70
N VAL A 25 -2.56 -2.21 -15.51
CA VAL A 25 -3.77 -1.73 -14.83
C VAL A 25 -3.44 -1.22 -13.43
N HIS A 26 -4.27 -0.33 -12.90
CA HIS A 26 -4.27 -0.05 -11.46
C HIS A 26 -5.19 -1.06 -10.78
N PRO A 27 -4.67 -1.96 -9.93
CA PRO A 27 -5.50 -2.97 -9.27
C PRO A 27 -6.58 -2.35 -8.37
N LEU A 28 -6.28 -1.21 -7.75
CA LEU A 28 -7.25 -0.44 -6.97
C LEU A 28 -7.76 0.76 -7.77
N THR A 29 -9.08 0.95 -7.76
CA THR A 29 -9.68 2.18 -8.26
C THR A 29 -9.60 3.31 -7.20
N PRO A 30 -9.68 4.59 -7.61
CA PRO A 30 -9.79 5.69 -6.65
C PRO A 30 -10.99 5.55 -5.70
N ALA A 31 -12.09 4.94 -6.15
CA ALA A 31 -13.27 4.67 -5.32
C ALA A 31 -12.95 3.62 -4.24
N ALA A 32 -12.33 2.50 -4.62
CA ALA A 32 -11.92 1.46 -3.68
C ALA A 32 -10.95 2.00 -2.63
N ILE A 33 -9.97 2.83 -3.03
CA ILE A 33 -9.05 3.47 -2.09
C ILE A 33 -9.82 4.35 -1.08
N ARG A 34 -10.77 5.17 -1.55
CA ARG A 34 -11.56 6.02 -0.63
C ARG A 34 -12.40 5.20 0.35
N GLN A 35 -12.95 4.05 -0.09
CA GLN A 35 -13.65 3.12 0.81
C GLN A 35 -12.74 2.56 1.88
N ILE A 36 -11.52 2.12 1.51
CA ILE A 36 -10.51 1.64 2.46
C ILE A 36 -10.17 2.75 3.47
N LEU A 37 -9.92 3.97 3.02
CA LEU A 37 -9.58 5.09 3.89
C LEU A 37 -10.74 5.45 4.83
N ALA A 38 -11.99 5.37 4.36
CA ALA A 38 -13.17 5.66 5.19
C ALA A 38 -13.40 4.63 6.31
N ALA A 39 -12.92 3.39 6.12
CA ALA A 39 -12.99 2.33 7.12
C ALA A 39 -11.85 2.40 8.17
N LEU A 40 -10.85 3.26 7.95
CA LEU A 40 -9.73 3.41 8.88
C LEU A 40 -9.99 4.49 9.94
N PRO A 41 -9.45 4.34 11.16
CA PRO A 41 -9.45 5.40 12.15
C PRO A 41 -8.79 6.66 11.61
N VAL A 42 -9.44 7.80 11.79
CA VAL A 42 -8.99 9.10 11.25
C VAL A 42 -7.60 9.49 11.77
N GLU A 43 -7.24 9.04 12.97
CA GLU A 43 -5.93 9.27 13.59
C GLU A 43 -4.80 8.63 12.79
N GLN A 44 -5.06 7.50 12.13
CA GLN A 44 -4.08 6.79 11.30
C GLN A 44 -3.82 7.53 9.97
N LEU A 45 -4.74 8.38 9.55
CA LEU A 45 -4.65 9.14 8.31
C LEU A 45 -4.21 10.59 8.55
N HIS A 46 -4.08 10.99 9.82
CA HIS A 46 -3.69 12.36 10.16
C HIS A 46 -2.35 12.71 9.53
N GLY A 47 -2.29 13.83 8.79
CA GLY A 47 -1.07 14.29 8.11
C GLY A 47 -0.75 13.56 6.80
N LEU A 48 -1.41 12.43 6.47
CA LEU A 48 -1.28 11.83 5.15
C LEU A 48 -1.98 12.73 4.12
N ARG A 49 -1.22 13.24 3.17
CA ARG A 49 -1.71 14.29 2.25
C ARG A 49 -2.37 13.71 1.01
N ARG A 50 -1.79 12.62 0.47
CA ARG A 50 -2.18 12.11 -0.84
C ARG A 50 -1.87 10.62 -0.98
N ILE A 51 -2.72 9.93 -1.75
CA ILE A 51 -2.43 8.63 -2.34
C ILE A 51 -2.47 8.81 -3.86
N GLU A 52 -1.41 8.45 -4.55
CA GLU A 52 -1.28 8.62 -5.99
C GLU A 52 -1.09 7.27 -6.68
N LEU A 53 -2.01 6.93 -7.58
CA LEU A 53 -1.88 5.83 -8.51
C LEU A 53 -0.97 6.27 -9.66
N ARG A 54 0.14 5.56 -9.87
CA ARG A 54 1.18 5.88 -10.86
C ARG A 54 1.46 4.74 -11.82
N ALA A 55 1.99 5.10 -12.98
CA ALA A 55 2.61 4.14 -13.87
C ALA A 55 3.80 3.48 -13.18
N ARG A 56 3.98 2.17 -13.38
CA ARG A 56 5.16 1.44 -12.95
C ARG A 56 6.39 1.96 -13.71
N VAL A 57 7.51 2.06 -13.01
CA VAL A 57 8.82 2.35 -13.58
C VAL A 57 9.51 1.02 -13.89
N ASP A 58 10.26 0.94 -14.99
CA ASP A 58 11.00 -0.27 -15.37
C ASP A 58 12.34 -0.32 -14.66
N ASP A 59 12.33 -0.60 -13.37
CA ASP A 59 13.58 -0.86 -12.67
C ASP A 59 13.50 -2.23 -11.96
N VAL A 60 14.63 -2.94 -11.94
CA VAL A 60 14.70 -4.24 -11.26
C VAL A 60 14.60 -4.00 -9.76
N GLY A 61 13.49 -4.43 -9.17
CA GLY A 61 13.23 -4.24 -7.75
C GLY A 61 12.26 -3.12 -7.42
N ASP A 62 11.49 -2.62 -8.39
CA ASP A 62 10.45 -1.61 -8.15
C ASP A 62 9.47 -2.06 -7.06
N PRO A 63 9.21 -1.22 -6.06
CA PRO A 63 8.21 -1.49 -5.04
C PRO A 63 6.80 -1.49 -5.66
N PHE A 64 5.87 -2.23 -5.06
CA PHE A 64 4.44 -2.17 -5.42
C PHE A 64 3.81 -0.85 -5.02
N ALA A 65 4.37 -0.29 -3.96
CA ALA A 65 4.00 1.00 -3.39
C ALA A 65 5.21 1.61 -2.69
N LEU A 66 5.09 2.87 -2.36
CA LEU A 66 6.12 3.60 -1.64
C LEU A 66 5.48 4.70 -0.78
N TYR A 67 5.64 4.62 0.53
CA TYR A 67 5.39 5.76 1.41
C TYR A 67 6.58 6.73 1.34
N ARG A 68 6.33 7.98 0.95
CA ARG A 68 7.31 9.06 0.93
C ARG A 68 7.13 9.94 2.16
N ARG A 69 8.08 9.83 3.06
CA ARG A 69 8.03 10.46 4.38
C ARG A 69 7.99 11.99 4.31
N GLU A 70 8.80 12.58 3.46
CA GLU A 70 8.92 14.05 3.36
C GLU A 70 7.67 14.67 2.72
N GLU A 71 7.14 14.04 1.70
CA GLU A 71 5.93 14.46 1.01
C GLU A 71 4.64 14.05 1.74
N GLN A 72 4.74 13.13 2.71
CA GLN A 72 3.60 12.55 3.42
C GLN A 72 2.56 12.00 2.44
N ASP A 73 3.01 11.26 1.46
CA ASP A 73 2.14 10.63 0.47
C ASP A 73 2.53 9.16 0.21
N ILE A 74 1.59 8.42 -0.38
CA ILE A 74 1.77 7.04 -0.80
C ILE A 74 1.62 6.97 -2.31
N LEU A 75 2.59 6.34 -2.97
CA LEU A 75 2.52 5.98 -4.38
C LEU A 75 2.11 4.52 -4.48
N LEU A 76 1.13 4.21 -5.35
CA LEU A 76 0.74 2.86 -5.72
C LEU A 76 1.00 2.67 -7.21
N TYR A 77 1.74 1.65 -7.58
CA TYR A 77 2.15 1.44 -8.96
C TYR A 77 1.19 0.54 -9.73
N SER A 78 1.08 0.81 -11.04
CA SER A 78 0.34 -0.08 -11.96
C SER A 78 1.06 -1.41 -12.11
N LEU A 79 0.32 -2.47 -12.38
CA LEU A 79 0.82 -3.83 -12.55
C LEU A 79 0.29 -4.45 -13.85
N PRO A 80 1.01 -5.39 -14.46
CA PRO A 80 0.47 -6.20 -15.55
C PRO A 80 -0.78 -6.97 -15.08
N PRO A 81 -1.85 -7.03 -15.89
CA PRO A 81 -3.12 -7.64 -15.46
C PRO A 81 -3.04 -9.17 -15.32
N ASP A 82 -2.25 -9.84 -16.15
CA ASP A 82 -2.30 -11.30 -16.28
C ASP A 82 -1.10 -11.99 -15.64
N GLU A 83 0.09 -11.58 -16.02
CA GLU A 83 1.35 -12.17 -15.57
C GLU A 83 2.35 -11.09 -15.22
N TRP A 84 2.93 -11.25 -14.05
CA TRP A 84 3.93 -10.34 -13.57
C TRP A 84 5.25 -11.07 -13.34
N TRP A 85 6.31 -10.56 -13.97
CA TRP A 85 7.66 -11.11 -13.85
C TRP A 85 8.50 -10.34 -12.85
N MET A 86 9.24 -11.08 -12.00
CA MET A 86 10.26 -10.54 -11.11
C MET A 86 11.54 -11.37 -11.21
N SER A 87 12.69 -10.70 -11.17
CA SER A 87 14.00 -11.37 -11.16
C SER A 87 14.25 -12.12 -9.85
N SER A 88 13.68 -11.64 -8.74
CA SER A 88 13.75 -12.30 -7.43
C SER A 88 12.48 -12.03 -6.63
N LEU A 89 12.20 -12.92 -5.71
CA LEU A 89 11.05 -12.80 -4.81
C LEU A 89 11.44 -13.35 -3.43
N ASP A 90 11.44 -12.49 -2.44
CA ASP A 90 11.70 -12.89 -1.06
C ASP A 90 10.56 -13.76 -0.47
N ARG A 91 10.85 -14.43 0.66
CA ARG A 91 9.89 -15.36 1.28
C ARG A 91 8.68 -14.65 1.89
N ALA A 92 8.85 -13.44 2.40
CA ALA A 92 7.76 -12.70 3.03
C ALA A 92 6.76 -12.25 1.96
N CYS A 93 7.23 -11.60 0.90
CA CYS A 93 6.42 -11.19 -0.25
C CYS A 93 5.74 -12.40 -0.92
N ALA A 94 6.46 -13.51 -1.13
CA ALA A 94 5.87 -14.74 -1.68
C ALA A 94 4.72 -15.29 -0.84
N ARG A 95 4.80 -15.17 0.48
CA ARG A 95 3.72 -15.59 1.39
C ARG A 95 2.50 -14.70 1.25
N GLU A 96 2.66 -13.37 1.20
CA GLU A 96 1.55 -12.43 1.04
C GLU A 96 0.86 -12.59 -0.33
N LEU A 97 1.63 -12.74 -1.39
CA LEU A 97 1.11 -13.03 -2.74
C LEU A 97 0.26 -14.31 -2.76
N ARG A 98 0.77 -15.43 -2.18
CA ARG A 98 -0.02 -16.66 -2.10
C ARG A 98 -1.28 -16.51 -1.25
N ARG A 99 -1.22 -15.73 -0.18
CA ARG A 99 -2.38 -15.42 0.67
C ARG A 99 -3.45 -14.65 -0.09
N ALA A 100 -3.05 -13.80 -1.03
CA ALA A 100 -3.95 -13.09 -1.95
C ALA A 100 -4.40 -13.97 -3.13
N GLY A 101 -4.07 -15.26 -3.14
CA GLY A 101 -4.48 -16.20 -4.18
C GLY A 101 -3.57 -16.23 -5.41
N ALA A 102 -2.38 -15.62 -5.35
CA ALA A 102 -1.45 -15.68 -6.46
C ALA A 102 -0.79 -17.06 -6.61
N ARG A 103 -0.72 -17.53 -7.85
CA ARG A 103 0.12 -18.64 -8.26
C ARG A 103 1.52 -18.13 -8.61
N ILE A 104 2.55 -18.68 -7.98
CA ILE A 104 3.95 -18.29 -8.19
C ILE A 104 4.65 -19.45 -8.91
N VAL A 105 5.18 -19.18 -10.09
CA VAL A 105 5.95 -20.14 -10.90
C VAL A 105 7.42 -19.71 -10.86
N ARG A 106 8.30 -20.63 -10.45
CA ARG A 106 9.75 -20.38 -10.41
C ARG A 106 10.39 -20.77 -11.72
N HIS A 107 11.25 -19.92 -12.23
CA HIS A 107 12.06 -20.12 -13.43
C HIS A 107 13.54 -20.01 -13.08
N ARG A 108 14.40 -20.36 -14.03
CA ARG A 108 15.87 -20.30 -13.84
C ARG A 108 16.36 -18.89 -13.45
N HIS A 109 15.72 -17.84 -13.98
CA HIS A 109 16.18 -16.45 -13.85
C HIS A 109 15.17 -15.54 -13.19
N GLY A 110 14.14 -16.07 -12.50
CA GLY A 110 13.14 -15.29 -11.84
C GLY A 110 11.87 -16.04 -11.51
N VAL A 111 10.81 -15.31 -11.31
CA VAL A 111 9.48 -15.86 -10.97
C VAL A 111 8.39 -15.17 -11.79
N SER A 112 7.39 -15.92 -12.22
CA SER A 112 6.13 -15.38 -12.72
C SER A 112 5.08 -15.44 -11.62
N ILE A 113 4.29 -14.39 -11.51
CA ILE A 113 3.19 -14.26 -10.55
C ILE A 113 1.91 -14.07 -11.34
N HIS A 114 0.93 -14.93 -11.08
CA HIS A 114 -0.38 -14.91 -11.74
C HIS A 114 -1.47 -14.78 -10.69
N PHE A 115 -2.36 -13.83 -10.85
CA PHE A 115 -3.53 -13.67 -10.00
C PHE A 115 -4.77 -14.26 -10.66
N ALA A 116 -5.58 -14.99 -9.90
CA ALA A 116 -6.92 -15.38 -10.30
C ALA A 116 -7.94 -14.45 -9.63
N GLY A 117 -9.00 -14.08 -10.36
CA GLY A 117 -10.22 -13.42 -9.89
C GLY A 117 -10.11 -12.50 -8.66
N GLY A 118 -9.72 -11.23 -8.83
CA GLY A 118 -9.67 -10.27 -7.71
C GLY A 118 -8.47 -10.38 -6.75
N GLY A 119 -7.62 -11.39 -6.89
CA GLY A 119 -6.47 -11.58 -6.00
C GLY A 119 -5.48 -10.43 -6.04
N MET A 120 -5.32 -9.78 -7.18
CA MET A 120 -4.47 -8.59 -7.33
C MET A 120 -5.02 -7.39 -6.53
N ASP A 121 -6.34 -7.20 -6.51
CA ASP A 121 -7.00 -6.18 -5.70
C ASP A 121 -6.75 -6.43 -4.20
N LEU A 122 -6.95 -7.67 -3.74
CA LEU A 122 -6.69 -8.05 -2.35
C LEU A 122 -5.23 -7.83 -1.96
N PHE A 123 -4.29 -8.21 -2.82
CA PHE A 123 -2.87 -7.96 -2.58
C PHE A 123 -2.58 -6.47 -2.44
N MET A 124 -3.08 -5.63 -3.35
CA MET A 124 -2.83 -4.20 -3.30
C MET A 124 -3.54 -3.48 -2.14
N ARG A 125 -4.64 -4.01 -1.61
CA ARG A 125 -5.23 -3.53 -0.34
C ARG A 125 -4.28 -3.76 0.83
N ASP A 126 -3.65 -4.92 0.88
CA ASP A 126 -2.66 -5.24 1.91
C ASP A 126 -1.42 -4.37 1.78
N VAL A 127 -0.94 -4.14 0.56
CA VAL A 127 0.18 -3.23 0.26
C VAL A 127 -0.15 -1.79 0.70
N LEU A 128 -1.34 -1.28 0.37
CA LEU A 128 -1.77 0.06 0.82
C LEU A 128 -1.81 0.15 2.35
N ALA A 129 -2.36 -0.87 3.01
CA ALA A 129 -2.40 -0.92 4.48
C ALA A 129 -1.00 -0.96 5.10
N HIS A 130 -0.04 -1.63 4.46
CA HIS A 130 1.36 -1.66 4.87
C HIS A 130 1.99 -0.26 4.77
N GLU A 131 1.80 0.44 3.67
CA GLU A 131 2.34 1.81 3.49
C GLU A 131 1.69 2.82 4.45
N ILE A 132 0.40 2.66 4.78
CA ILE A 132 -0.24 3.43 5.86
C ILE A 132 0.41 3.11 7.21
N GLY A 133 0.82 1.87 7.44
CA GLY A 133 1.59 1.47 8.63
C GLY A 133 2.90 2.23 8.77
N HIS A 134 3.65 2.43 7.69
CA HIS A 134 4.84 3.29 7.67
C HIS A 134 4.50 4.75 8.01
N HIS A 135 3.39 5.26 7.47
CA HIS A 135 2.92 6.61 7.80
C HIS A 135 2.59 6.76 9.29
N VAL A 136 1.81 5.83 9.86
CA VAL A 136 1.46 5.82 11.30
C VAL A 136 2.71 5.76 12.16
N ARG A 137 3.64 4.87 11.82
CA ARG A 137 4.92 4.76 12.52
C ARG A 137 5.72 6.05 12.49
N ASN A 138 5.75 6.72 11.33
CA ASN A 138 6.43 8.01 11.17
C ASN A 138 5.85 9.12 12.05
N GLN A 139 4.53 9.12 12.30
CA GLN A 139 3.89 10.08 13.20
C GLN A 139 4.27 9.91 14.67
N VAL A 140 4.42 8.64 15.10
CA VAL A 140 4.73 8.30 16.50
C VAL A 140 6.21 8.43 16.79
N ALA A 141 7.06 8.17 15.81
CA ALA A 141 8.51 8.11 16.01
C ALA A 141 9.13 9.50 15.88
N ARG A 142 9.61 10.05 16.99
CA ARG A 142 10.60 11.15 17.03
C ARG A 142 12.01 10.65 16.67
N TYR A 143 12.15 9.66 15.79
CA TYR A 143 13.42 9.04 15.45
C TYR A 143 14.15 9.75 14.31
N PRO A 144 15.50 9.72 14.31
CA PRO A 144 16.29 10.31 13.23
C PRO A 144 16.02 9.66 11.88
N ARG A 145 16.20 10.44 10.80
CA ARG A 145 15.85 10.17 9.40
C ARG A 145 16.68 9.06 8.72
N THR A 146 17.07 8.02 9.42
CA THR A 146 17.85 6.92 8.85
C THR A 146 16.96 5.84 8.24
N ALA A 147 17.50 5.07 7.31
CA ALA A 147 16.85 4.05 6.48
C ALA A 147 15.78 3.22 7.21
N ARG A 148 14.80 2.70 6.44
CA ARG A 148 13.82 1.72 6.92
C ARG A 148 14.53 0.62 7.69
N THR A 149 14.21 0.46 8.96
CA THR A 149 14.76 -0.58 9.82
C THR A 149 13.86 -1.81 9.79
N ALA A 150 14.40 -2.98 10.15
CA ALA A 150 13.60 -4.21 10.29
C ALA A 150 12.41 -4.02 11.24
N ASP A 151 12.55 -3.16 12.25
CA ASP A 151 11.47 -2.82 13.19
C ASP A 151 10.36 -1.99 12.53
N GLU A 152 10.70 -1.10 11.59
CA GLU A 152 9.72 -0.32 10.84
C GLU A 152 8.88 -1.20 9.92
N GLU A 153 9.51 -2.15 9.23
CA GLU A 153 8.82 -3.14 8.41
C GLU A 153 7.90 -4.04 9.25
N ALA A 154 8.37 -4.51 10.42
CA ALA A 154 7.55 -5.33 11.31
C ALA A 154 6.30 -4.59 11.83
N VAL A 155 6.42 -3.28 12.13
CA VAL A 155 5.29 -2.44 12.53
C VAL A 155 4.31 -2.23 11.39
N ALA A 156 4.79 -1.96 10.17
CA ALA A 156 3.96 -1.80 8.99
C ALA A 156 3.22 -3.10 8.64
N ASP A 157 3.88 -4.26 8.71
CA ASP A 157 3.26 -5.57 8.55
C ASP A 157 2.17 -5.85 9.59
N LEU A 158 2.43 -5.52 10.86
CA LEU A 158 1.44 -5.67 11.92
C LEU A 158 0.21 -4.78 11.66
N HIS A 159 0.44 -3.55 11.20
CA HIS A 159 -0.63 -2.63 10.83
C HIS A 159 -1.48 -3.19 9.68
N ALA A 160 -0.85 -3.68 8.61
CA ALA A 160 -1.53 -4.29 7.48
C ALA A 160 -2.41 -5.47 7.90
N ARG A 161 -1.91 -6.35 8.78
CA ARG A 161 -2.67 -7.50 9.31
C ARG A 161 -3.90 -7.05 10.10
N ARG A 162 -3.79 -6.04 10.96
CA ARG A 162 -4.91 -5.50 11.76
C ARG A 162 -5.97 -4.83 10.88
N THR A 163 -5.53 -4.09 9.88
CA THR A 163 -6.41 -3.43 8.90
C THR A 163 -7.19 -4.46 8.08
N ARG A 164 -6.52 -5.54 7.64
CA ARG A 164 -7.16 -6.64 6.89
C ARG A 164 -8.32 -7.26 7.64
N VAL A 165 -8.19 -7.50 8.94
CA VAL A 165 -9.28 -8.05 9.77
C VAL A 165 -10.48 -7.10 9.73
N ARG A 166 -10.28 -5.82 9.98
CA ARG A 166 -11.35 -4.81 9.95
C ARG A 166 -12.08 -4.73 8.62
N LEU A 167 -11.33 -4.70 7.50
CA LEU A 167 -11.92 -4.62 6.16
C LEU A 167 -12.71 -5.86 5.73
N ARG A 168 -12.52 -7.01 6.43
CA ARG A 168 -13.32 -8.23 6.20
C ARG A 168 -14.60 -8.24 7.01
N ASP A 169 -14.58 -7.65 8.20
CA ASP A 169 -15.73 -7.61 9.08
C ASP A 169 -16.79 -6.61 8.59
N ASP A 170 -16.41 -5.65 7.74
CA ASP A 170 -17.28 -4.62 7.15
C ASP A 170 -17.81 -4.98 5.75
N ALA A 171 -17.52 -6.16 5.20
CA ALA A 171 -17.91 -6.64 3.87
C ALA A 171 -18.97 -7.73 3.93
#